data_143b8fc8830b725ef05d48191541894f
#
_entry.id   143b8fc8830b725ef05d48191541894f
#
_cell.length_a   1.000
_cell.length_b   1.000
_cell.length_c   1.000
_cell.angle_alpha   90.00
_cell.angle_beta   90.00
_cell.angle_gamma   90.00
#
_symmetry.space_group_name_H-M   'P 1'
#
loop_
_entity.id
_entity.type
_entity.pdbx_description
1 polymer ?
#
loop_
_entity_poly.entity_id
_entity_poly.type
_entity_poly.pdbx_seq_one_letter_code
_entity_poly.pdbx_strand_id
1 'polypeptide(L)'
;MKAFRRFMFRALLAGILAFLIVPFLIPFNSSGTLTAAQAAPGAEFVQLNDLSVRVERTAYSGNCRCQAPLIVLMHGFGASTYSWRHVQEPLSKLGEVISYDRPGFGFTERKSSWEGTNPYGFEGNFQILDDLIAKFGEGRKIVLVGHSAGGQLAAEFTRLNPSKVSALILVDAAILTTGGGSNGFGWFFALPQMQKIGPILVSSIATSGDDLLRKSYYDKKKLTQDVYDGYHQPLKIKGWEQAFWFFSTAPRENQLKENLSSLNLPTLVITGEYDAVVPAKDAPILHKKIANSSLEIIPKTTHLPQEEQPELFMKAVLKHWKELAKN
;
A
#
# COMPACT_ATOMS: atom_id res chain seq x y z
N MET A 1 -30.83 -11.34 -43.74
CA MET A 1 -29.90 -12.08 -42.86
C MET A 1 -28.45 -12.07 -43.36
N LYS A 2 -28.09 -12.46 -44.61
CA LYS A 2 -26.70 -12.46 -45.11
C LYS A 2 -26.02 -11.06 -45.11
N ALA A 3 -26.73 -9.99 -45.49
CA ALA A 3 -26.20 -8.62 -45.47
C ALA A 3 -25.87 -8.13 -44.05
N PHE A 4 -26.76 -8.41 -43.07
CA PHE A 4 -26.56 -8.08 -41.67
C PHE A 4 -25.34 -8.81 -41.06
N ARG A 5 -25.18 -10.10 -41.35
CA ARG A 5 -24.00 -10.86 -40.90
C ARG A 5 -22.68 -10.32 -41.48
N ARG A 6 -22.69 -9.91 -42.77
CA ARG A 6 -21.51 -9.27 -43.39
C ARG A 6 -21.21 -7.90 -42.78
N PHE A 7 -22.22 -7.11 -42.46
CA PHE A 7 -22.05 -5.83 -41.78
C PHE A 7 -21.47 -6.03 -40.38
N MET A 8 -22.03 -6.93 -39.58
CA MET A 8 -21.52 -7.24 -38.23
C MET A 8 -20.08 -7.74 -38.27
N PHE A 9 -19.73 -8.62 -39.24
CA PHE A 9 -18.37 -9.10 -39.39
C PHE A 9 -17.39 -7.98 -39.75
N ARG A 10 -17.76 -7.08 -40.66
CA ARG A 10 -16.92 -5.93 -41.02
C ARG A 10 -16.77 -4.95 -39.85
N ALA A 11 -17.83 -4.69 -39.10
CA ALA A 11 -17.77 -3.85 -37.91
C ALA A 11 -16.87 -4.45 -36.82
N LEU A 12 -16.96 -5.77 -36.59
CA LEU A 12 -16.07 -6.48 -35.67
C LEU A 12 -14.59 -6.39 -36.12
N LEU A 13 -14.34 -6.63 -37.41
CA LEU A 13 -12.98 -6.55 -37.95
C LEU A 13 -12.42 -5.11 -37.82
N ALA A 14 -13.22 -4.10 -38.13
CA ALA A 14 -12.84 -2.69 -37.97
C ALA A 14 -12.56 -2.37 -36.49
N GLY A 15 -13.37 -2.87 -35.55
CA GLY A 15 -13.17 -2.72 -34.11
C GLY A 15 -11.86 -3.36 -33.64
N ILE A 16 -11.56 -4.58 -34.11
CA ILE A 16 -10.29 -5.26 -33.79
C ILE A 16 -9.09 -4.46 -34.35
N LEU A 17 -9.15 -4.01 -35.60
CA LEU A 17 -8.10 -3.20 -36.19
C LEU A 17 -7.91 -1.87 -35.46
N ALA A 18 -9.01 -1.22 -35.09
CA ALA A 18 -8.95 0.00 -34.28
C ALA A 18 -8.27 -0.28 -32.92
N PHE A 19 -8.65 -1.33 -32.22
CA PHE A 19 -8.01 -1.71 -30.95
C PHE A 19 -6.52 -2.00 -31.11
N LEU A 20 -6.11 -2.61 -32.23
CA LEU A 20 -4.70 -2.93 -32.47
C LEU A 20 -3.85 -1.69 -32.81
N ILE A 21 -4.42 -0.65 -33.39
CA ILE A 21 -3.67 0.50 -33.94
C ILE A 21 -3.87 1.78 -33.12
N VAL A 22 -5.11 2.13 -32.81
CA VAL A 22 -5.46 3.42 -32.21
C VAL A 22 -4.72 3.70 -30.89
N PRO A 23 -4.53 2.73 -29.97
CA PRO A 23 -3.79 2.96 -28.74
C PRO A 23 -2.38 3.53 -28.95
N PHE A 24 -1.71 3.15 -30.04
CA PHE A 24 -0.35 3.61 -30.35
C PHE A 24 -0.31 4.98 -31.01
N LEU A 25 -1.43 5.46 -31.53
CA LEU A 25 -1.56 6.78 -32.14
C LEU A 25 -1.94 7.87 -31.10
N ILE A 26 -2.41 7.47 -29.91
CA ILE A 26 -2.78 8.41 -28.85
C ILE A 26 -1.51 8.85 -28.13
N PRO A 27 -1.11 10.13 -28.22
CA PRO A 27 -0.01 10.64 -27.42
C PRO A 27 -0.40 10.67 -25.94
N PHE A 28 0.45 10.14 -25.09
CA PHE A 28 0.30 10.24 -23.65
C PHE A 28 1.52 10.92 -23.05
N ASN A 29 1.31 12.05 -22.40
CA ASN A 29 2.28 12.74 -21.59
C ASN A 29 1.85 12.65 -20.12
N SER A 30 2.74 12.22 -19.23
CA SER A 30 2.47 12.25 -17.81
C SER A 30 2.11 13.66 -17.35
N SER A 31 1.10 13.76 -16.49
CA SER A 31 0.73 15.04 -15.86
C SER A 31 1.78 15.48 -14.82
N GLY A 32 2.51 14.52 -14.24
CA GLY A 32 3.66 14.79 -13.40
C GLY A 32 4.89 15.13 -14.23
N THR A 33 5.66 16.12 -13.78
CA THR A 33 6.82 16.66 -14.52
C THR A 33 8.12 16.60 -13.71
N LEU A 34 8.04 16.36 -12.39
CA LEU A 34 9.17 16.38 -11.47
C LEU A 34 9.83 15.01 -11.36
N THR A 35 11.11 15.01 -11.05
CA THR A 35 11.77 13.81 -10.51
C THR A 35 11.37 13.61 -9.04
N ALA A 36 11.58 12.41 -8.49
CA ALA A 36 11.32 12.12 -7.08
C ALA A 36 12.09 13.07 -6.14
N ALA A 37 13.36 13.32 -6.43
CA ALA A 37 14.21 14.24 -5.65
C ALA A 37 13.74 15.71 -5.73
N GLN A 38 13.20 16.14 -6.88
CA GLN A 38 12.64 17.50 -7.01
C GLN A 38 11.28 17.63 -6.30
N ALA A 39 10.48 16.56 -6.28
CA ALA A 39 9.17 16.55 -5.62
C ALA A 39 9.29 16.42 -4.09
N ALA A 40 10.36 15.80 -3.59
CA ALA A 40 10.63 15.59 -2.17
C ALA A 40 12.09 16.03 -1.82
N PRO A 41 12.40 17.33 -1.86
CA PRO A 41 13.74 17.81 -1.57
C PRO A 41 14.14 17.50 -0.12
N GLY A 42 15.35 16.94 0.04
CA GLY A 42 15.87 16.52 1.34
C GLY A 42 15.34 15.17 1.85
N ALA A 43 14.47 14.47 1.12
CA ALA A 43 14.03 13.13 1.49
C ALA A 43 15.17 12.11 1.35
N GLU A 44 15.16 11.11 2.24
CA GLU A 44 16.10 9.99 2.18
C GLU A 44 15.59 8.96 1.14
N PHE A 45 16.52 8.52 0.27
CA PHE A 45 16.29 7.45 -0.69
C PHE A 45 17.30 6.34 -0.49
N VAL A 46 16.83 5.09 -0.52
CA VAL A 46 17.64 3.89 -0.32
C VAL A 46 17.48 2.97 -1.51
N GLN A 47 18.58 2.41 -2.01
CA GLN A 47 18.53 1.39 -3.05
C GLN A 47 18.10 0.06 -2.41
N LEU A 48 16.94 -0.45 -2.81
CA LEU A 48 16.35 -1.72 -2.41
C LEU A 48 15.80 -2.40 -3.67
N ASN A 49 16.21 -3.63 -3.94
CA ASN A 49 15.79 -4.39 -5.11
C ASN A 49 15.82 -3.56 -6.43
N ASP A 50 16.95 -2.92 -6.72
CA ASP A 50 17.18 -2.07 -7.90
C ASP A 50 16.22 -0.87 -8.04
N LEU A 51 15.53 -0.50 -6.97
CA LEU A 51 14.69 0.70 -6.91
C LEU A 51 15.27 1.72 -5.94
N SER A 52 15.20 2.99 -6.33
CA SER A 52 15.41 4.10 -5.41
C SER A 52 14.12 4.30 -4.60
N VAL A 53 14.08 3.72 -3.41
CA VAL A 53 12.92 3.70 -2.50
C VAL A 53 13.03 4.87 -1.53
N ARG A 54 11.98 5.70 -1.46
CA ARG A 54 11.89 6.75 -0.45
C ARG A 54 11.59 6.13 0.90
N VAL A 55 12.39 6.48 1.89
CA VAL A 55 12.20 6.09 3.29
C VAL A 55 12.12 7.32 4.20
N GLU A 56 11.47 7.14 5.35
CA GLU A 56 11.48 8.10 6.43
C GLU A 56 11.83 7.36 7.70
N ARG A 57 12.93 7.78 8.36
CA ARG A 57 13.48 7.10 9.51
C ARG A 57 13.41 7.97 10.74
N THR A 58 12.97 7.36 11.84
CA THR A 58 12.97 8.01 13.17
C THR A 58 13.72 7.12 14.14
N ALA A 59 14.85 7.62 14.62
CA ALA A 59 15.68 6.89 15.56
C ALA A 59 14.92 6.58 16.87
N TYR A 60 15.23 5.45 17.48
CA TYR A 60 14.67 5.11 18.78
C TYR A 60 14.96 6.20 19.82
N SER A 61 13.93 6.70 20.44
CA SER A 61 13.97 7.77 21.46
C SER A 61 13.68 7.30 22.88
N GLY A 62 13.52 5.98 23.11
CA GLY A 62 13.29 5.41 24.43
C GLY A 62 14.57 5.22 25.25
N ASN A 63 14.43 4.64 26.45
CA ASN A 63 15.50 4.61 27.47
C ASN A 63 16.54 3.50 27.26
N CYS A 64 16.24 2.43 26.50
CA CYS A 64 17.19 1.34 26.23
C CYS A 64 17.30 1.07 24.73
N ARG A 65 18.50 1.22 24.15
CA ARG A 65 18.78 0.98 22.73
C ARG A 65 19.13 -0.48 22.41
N CYS A 66 19.58 -1.24 23.40
CA CYS A 66 20.17 -2.57 23.20
C CYS A 66 19.21 -3.66 22.73
N GLN A 67 17.90 -3.48 22.87
CA GLN A 67 16.88 -4.46 22.46
C GLN A 67 15.67 -3.83 21.76
N ALA A 68 15.80 -2.57 21.33
CA ALA A 68 14.71 -1.88 20.64
C ALA A 68 14.41 -2.54 19.29
N PRO A 69 13.17 -2.90 18.99
CA PRO A 69 12.80 -3.48 17.70
C PRO A 69 12.94 -2.47 16.57
N LEU A 70 12.96 -2.99 15.34
CA LEU A 70 12.69 -2.20 14.15
C LEU A 70 11.19 -2.28 13.85
N ILE A 71 10.53 -1.12 13.80
CA ILE A 71 9.12 -0.96 13.46
C ILE A 71 9.04 -0.48 12.01
N VAL A 72 8.46 -1.29 11.11
CA VAL A 72 8.33 -0.97 9.70
C VAL A 72 6.88 -0.63 9.38
N LEU A 73 6.64 0.60 8.87
CA LEU A 73 5.31 1.11 8.57
C LEU A 73 5.03 1.01 7.06
N MET A 74 3.94 0.33 6.71
CA MET A 74 3.53 0.03 5.33
C MET A 74 2.17 0.68 5.04
N HIS A 75 2.18 1.73 4.22
CA HIS A 75 0.97 2.50 3.88
C HIS A 75 0.00 1.74 2.97
N GLY A 76 -1.24 2.22 2.91
CA GLY A 76 -2.33 1.71 2.07
C GLY A 76 -2.23 2.11 0.59
N PHE A 77 -3.29 1.80 -0.15
CA PHE A 77 -3.46 2.21 -1.55
C PHE A 77 -3.58 3.73 -1.66
N GLY A 78 -2.92 4.33 -2.65
CA GLY A 78 -2.97 5.77 -2.91
C GLY A 78 -2.28 6.65 -1.85
N ALA A 79 -1.71 6.05 -0.81
CA ALA A 79 -1.02 6.75 0.26
C ALA A 79 0.52 6.77 0.06
N SER A 80 1.23 7.26 1.05
CA SER A 80 2.68 7.30 1.15
C SER A 80 3.10 7.28 2.62
N THR A 81 4.38 7.48 2.92
CA THR A 81 4.86 7.68 4.29
C THR A 81 4.13 8.83 5.00
N TYR A 82 3.57 9.79 4.26
CA TYR A 82 2.76 10.90 4.80
C TYR A 82 1.59 10.43 5.67
N SER A 83 1.04 9.25 5.38
CA SER A 83 -0.05 8.65 6.18
C SER A 83 0.34 8.33 7.64
N TRP A 84 1.63 8.29 7.94
CA TRP A 84 2.18 7.97 9.26
C TRP A 84 2.67 9.20 10.03
N ARG A 85 2.55 10.42 9.47
CA ARG A 85 3.12 11.68 10.00
C ARG A 85 2.79 11.98 11.46
N HIS A 86 1.63 11.53 11.96
CA HIS A 86 1.20 11.79 13.34
C HIS A 86 1.62 10.72 14.35
N VAL A 87 2.03 9.54 13.87
CA VAL A 87 2.32 8.40 14.75
C VAL A 87 3.76 7.89 14.65
N GLN A 88 4.50 8.26 13.61
CA GLN A 88 5.88 7.80 13.41
C GLN A 88 6.80 8.23 14.55
N GLU A 89 6.79 9.50 14.95
CA GLU A 89 7.58 9.98 16.08
C GLU A 89 7.11 9.40 17.41
N PRO A 90 5.81 9.36 17.76
CA PRO A 90 5.34 8.65 18.95
C PRO A 90 5.75 7.17 19.02
N LEU A 91 5.73 6.44 17.92
CA LEU A 91 6.17 5.03 17.83
C LEU A 91 7.69 4.89 18.07
N SER A 92 8.49 5.92 17.81
CA SER A 92 9.94 5.86 18.06
C SER A 92 10.30 5.69 19.52
N LYS A 93 9.39 5.94 20.44
CA LYS A 93 9.57 5.62 21.88
C LYS A 93 9.55 4.11 22.16
N LEU A 94 9.08 3.30 21.21
CA LEU A 94 8.94 1.86 21.31
C LEU A 94 10.02 1.09 20.52
N GLY A 95 10.54 1.68 19.45
CA GLY A 95 11.56 1.09 18.59
C GLY A 95 12.08 2.10 17.56
N GLU A 96 13.11 1.76 16.81
CA GLU A 96 13.43 2.55 15.61
C GLU A 96 12.32 2.36 14.58
N VAL A 97 11.86 3.46 13.98
CA VAL A 97 10.74 3.44 13.03
C VAL A 97 11.23 3.77 11.64
N ILE A 98 10.82 2.95 10.68
CA ILE A 98 11.01 3.21 9.25
C ILE A 98 9.66 3.10 8.56
N SER A 99 9.20 4.17 7.93
CA SER A 99 8.17 4.10 6.90
C SER A 99 8.81 4.20 5.52
N TYR A 100 8.20 3.58 4.51
CA TYR A 100 8.70 3.67 3.15
C TYR A 100 7.55 3.78 2.15
N ASP A 101 7.82 4.45 1.04
CA ASP A 101 6.86 4.55 -0.06
C ASP A 101 6.95 3.29 -0.92
N ARG A 102 5.86 2.52 -0.96
CA ARG A 102 5.81 1.29 -1.75
C ARG A 102 5.88 1.58 -3.26
N PRO A 103 6.39 0.66 -4.09
CA PRO A 103 6.41 0.82 -5.55
C PRO A 103 5.04 1.23 -6.12
N GLY A 104 5.05 2.21 -6.98
CA GLY A 104 3.83 2.80 -7.55
C GLY A 104 3.26 3.98 -6.77
N PHE A 105 3.75 4.23 -5.54
CA PHE A 105 3.23 5.27 -4.64
C PHE A 105 4.32 6.21 -4.12
N GLY A 106 3.88 7.26 -3.39
CA GLY A 106 4.77 8.22 -2.76
C GLY A 106 5.82 8.76 -3.71
N PHE A 107 7.07 8.81 -3.26
CA PHE A 107 8.21 9.32 -4.02
C PHE A 107 9.20 8.23 -4.46
N THR A 108 8.87 6.95 -4.25
CA THR A 108 9.68 5.84 -4.77
C THR A 108 9.75 5.89 -6.29
N GLU A 109 10.88 5.51 -6.87
CA GLU A 109 11.16 5.50 -8.30
C GLU A 109 10.03 4.86 -9.12
N ARG A 110 9.76 5.44 -10.29
CA ARG A 110 8.73 5.00 -11.25
C ARG A 110 9.37 4.26 -12.42
N LYS A 111 9.77 2.99 -12.21
CA LYS A 111 10.28 2.17 -13.31
C LYS A 111 9.21 1.93 -14.36
N SER A 112 9.56 2.17 -15.62
CA SER A 112 8.72 1.87 -16.80
C SER A 112 8.99 0.48 -17.39
N SER A 113 10.11 -0.13 -17.00
CA SER A 113 10.52 -1.49 -17.40
C SER A 113 11.39 -2.10 -16.32
N TRP A 114 11.43 -3.41 -16.24
CA TRP A 114 12.25 -4.18 -15.30
C TRP A 114 12.63 -5.52 -15.90
N GLU A 115 13.70 -6.10 -15.41
CA GLU A 115 14.07 -7.49 -15.67
C GLU A 115 13.68 -8.33 -14.43
N GLY A 116 13.22 -9.57 -14.64
CA GLY A 116 12.85 -10.46 -13.55
C GLY A 116 11.54 -10.09 -12.84
N THR A 117 11.58 -9.91 -11.54
CA THR A 117 10.40 -9.73 -10.69
C THR A 117 9.74 -8.37 -10.91
N ASN A 118 8.42 -8.38 -11.11
CA ASN A 118 7.62 -7.15 -11.21
C ASN A 118 7.64 -6.37 -9.89
N PRO A 119 8.25 -5.17 -9.82
CA PRO A 119 8.36 -4.41 -8.57
C PRO A 119 7.00 -3.97 -8.00
N TYR A 120 5.97 -3.88 -8.83
CA TYR A 120 4.63 -3.43 -8.45
C TYR A 120 3.74 -4.56 -7.91
N GLY A 121 4.13 -5.83 -8.08
CA GLY A 121 3.45 -7.00 -7.54
C GLY A 121 3.83 -7.31 -6.08
N PHE A 122 3.22 -8.35 -5.52
CA PHE A 122 3.53 -8.78 -4.15
C PHE A 122 4.99 -9.23 -4.01
N GLU A 123 5.50 -10.03 -4.93
CA GLU A 123 6.86 -10.53 -4.89
C GLU A 123 7.90 -9.40 -4.87
N GLY A 124 7.74 -8.39 -5.75
CA GLY A 124 8.64 -7.23 -5.76
C GLY A 124 8.56 -6.40 -4.47
N ASN A 125 7.35 -6.25 -3.90
CA ASN A 125 7.21 -5.60 -2.58
C ASN A 125 7.82 -6.42 -1.46
N PHE A 126 7.77 -7.77 -1.53
CA PHE A 126 8.41 -8.65 -0.54
C PHE A 126 9.92 -8.55 -0.60
N GLN A 127 10.51 -8.50 -1.79
CA GLN A 127 11.96 -8.31 -1.96
C GLN A 127 12.40 -6.96 -1.37
N ILE A 128 11.66 -5.88 -1.61
CA ILE A 128 11.96 -4.57 -1.01
C ILE A 128 11.87 -4.61 0.52
N LEU A 129 10.85 -5.26 1.07
CA LEU A 129 10.70 -5.40 2.52
C LEU A 129 11.82 -6.25 3.11
N ASP A 130 12.22 -7.30 2.42
CA ASP A 130 13.33 -8.18 2.81
C ASP A 130 14.65 -7.44 2.84
N ASP A 131 14.97 -6.69 1.80
CA ASP A 131 16.16 -5.84 1.70
C ASP A 131 16.15 -4.76 2.79
N LEU A 132 15.00 -4.16 3.09
CA LEU A 132 14.85 -3.17 4.14
C LEU A 132 15.13 -3.79 5.51
N ILE A 133 14.56 -4.97 5.78
CA ILE A 133 14.80 -5.72 7.02
C ILE A 133 16.30 -6.12 7.12
N ALA A 134 16.88 -6.63 6.05
CA ALA A 134 18.30 -7.01 6.03
C ALA A 134 19.21 -5.81 6.31
N LYS A 135 18.89 -4.65 5.72
CA LYS A 135 19.71 -3.43 5.85
C LYS A 135 19.61 -2.77 7.22
N PHE A 136 18.42 -2.74 7.81
CA PHE A 136 18.14 -1.93 9.01
C PHE A 136 17.73 -2.77 10.22
N GLY A 137 17.36 -4.03 10.02
CA GLY A 137 16.84 -4.91 11.08
C GLY A 137 17.88 -5.74 11.83
N GLU A 138 19.15 -5.65 11.47
CA GLU A 138 20.25 -6.52 11.92
C GLU A 138 20.17 -6.91 13.40
N GLY A 139 19.91 -8.19 13.67
CA GLY A 139 19.82 -8.77 15.02
C GLY A 139 18.65 -8.28 15.88
N ARG A 140 17.74 -7.48 15.33
CA ARG A 140 16.61 -6.91 16.04
C ARG A 140 15.30 -7.66 15.77
N LYS A 141 14.36 -7.57 16.70
CA LYS A 141 12.98 -7.97 16.48
C LYS A 141 12.35 -7.04 15.45
N ILE A 142 11.56 -7.58 14.53
CA ILE A 142 10.87 -6.84 13.49
C ILE A 142 9.38 -6.79 13.81
N VAL A 143 8.83 -5.59 13.93
CA VAL A 143 7.39 -5.33 14.06
C VAL A 143 6.90 -4.70 12.76
N LEU A 144 6.01 -5.39 12.05
CA LEU A 144 5.39 -4.84 10.86
C LEU A 144 4.07 -4.15 11.22
N VAL A 145 3.88 -2.93 10.77
CA VAL A 145 2.63 -2.17 10.91
C VAL A 145 2.10 -1.89 9.51
N GLY A 146 0.98 -2.50 9.15
CA GLY A 146 0.41 -2.37 7.81
C GLY A 146 -0.98 -1.78 7.82
N HIS A 147 -1.18 -0.70 7.06
CA HIS A 147 -2.49 -0.09 6.85
C HIS A 147 -3.12 -0.58 5.54
N SER A 148 -4.39 -0.98 5.56
CA SER A 148 -5.19 -1.31 4.38
C SER A 148 -4.49 -2.35 3.48
N ALA A 149 -4.19 -2.03 2.21
CA ALA A 149 -3.40 -2.88 1.32
C ALA A 149 -1.97 -3.15 1.83
N GLY A 150 -1.37 -2.23 2.62
CA GLY A 150 -0.11 -2.47 3.33
C GLY A 150 -0.26 -3.51 4.43
N GLY A 151 -1.43 -3.58 5.08
CA GLY A 151 -1.75 -4.62 6.06
C GLY A 151 -1.87 -6.01 5.43
N GLN A 152 -2.48 -6.10 4.25
CA GLN A 152 -2.50 -7.35 3.50
C GLN A 152 -1.09 -7.81 3.13
N LEU A 153 -0.25 -6.89 2.64
CA LEU A 153 1.13 -7.18 2.26
C LEU A 153 1.96 -7.63 3.48
N ALA A 154 1.85 -6.93 4.61
CA ALA A 154 2.54 -7.26 5.85
C ALA A 154 2.14 -8.65 6.36
N ALA A 155 0.86 -8.97 6.35
CA ALA A 155 0.35 -10.26 6.81
C ALA A 155 0.80 -11.41 5.90
N GLU A 156 0.75 -11.24 4.56
CA GLU A 156 1.21 -12.26 3.62
C GLU A 156 2.72 -12.47 3.68
N PHE A 157 3.50 -11.39 3.75
CA PHE A 157 4.95 -11.49 3.98
C PHE A 157 5.27 -12.28 5.27
N THR A 158 4.55 -11.97 6.36
CA THR A 158 4.72 -12.65 7.65
C THR A 158 4.38 -14.14 7.55
N ARG A 159 3.28 -14.47 6.85
CA ARG A 159 2.88 -15.86 6.63
C ARG A 159 3.95 -16.67 5.89
N LEU A 160 4.57 -16.06 4.88
CA LEU A 160 5.62 -16.69 4.07
C LEU A 160 7.00 -16.69 4.77
N ASN A 161 7.23 -15.76 5.68
CA ASN A 161 8.52 -15.56 6.36
C ASN A 161 8.34 -15.45 7.89
N PRO A 162 7.78 -16.47 8.57
CA PRO A 162 7.42 -16.37 9.99
C PRO A 162 8.62 -16.17 10.93
N SER A 163 9.83 -16.57 10.53
CA SER A 163 11.04 -16.37 11.32
C SER A 163 11.62 -14.94 11.24
N LYS A 164 11.18 -14.12 10.27
CA LYS A 164 11.69 -12.75 10.07
C LYS A 164 10.88 -11.71 10.83
N VAL A 165 9.66 -12.02 11.26
CA VAL A 165 8.73 -11.07 11.87
C VAL A 165 8.38 -11.51 13.27
N SER A 166 8.53 -10.62 14.25
CA SER A 166 8.25 -10.91 15.66
C SER A 166 6.83 -10.53 16.08
N ALA A 167 6.26 -9.49 15.48
CA ALA A 167 4.88 -9.07 15.75
C ALA A 167 4.27 -8.31 14.56
N LEU A 168 2.93 -8.26 14.53
CA LEU A 168 2.16 -7.66 13.45
C LEU A 168 1.11 -6.70 14.02
N ILE A 169 0.99 -5.50 13.42
CA ILE A 169 -0.10 -4.57 13.67
C ILE A 169 -0.84 -4.33 12.36
N LEU A 170 -2.10 -4.75 12.31
CA LEU A 170 -2.98 -4.66 11.16
C LEU A 170 -3.97 -3.52 11.37
N VAL A 171 -3.83 -2.46 10.59
CA VAL A 171 -4.66 -1.25 10.68
C VAL A 171 -5.61 -1.23 9.49
N ASP A 172 -6.90 -1.40 9.73
CA ASP A 172 -7.93 -1.48 8.68
C ASP A 172 -7.50 -2.34 7.48
N ALA A 173 -6.91 -3.51 7.78
CA ALA A 173 -6.20 -4.32 6.80
C ALA A 173 -7.13 -4.96 5.77
N ALA A 174 -6.87 -4.74 4.48
CA ALA A 174 -7.69 -5.21 3.36
C ALA A 174 -7.42 -6.69 3.03
N ILE A 175 -7.68 -7.60 3.98
CA ILE A 175 -7.40 -9.03 3.85
C ILE A 175 -8.63 -9.81 3.38
N LEU A 176 -9.80 -9.56 3.96
CA LEU A 176 -11.04 -10.25 3.62
C LEU A 176 -11.74 -9.59 2.44
N THR A 177 -11.56 -8.29 2.29
CA THR A 177 -12.05 -7.52 1.16
C THR A 177 -11.08 -7.69 0.00
N THR A 178 -11.46 -8.45 -1.01
CA THR A 178 -10.67 -8.60 -2.24
C THR A 178 -10.71 -7.29 -3.03
N GLY A 179 -9.80 -6.40 -2.73
CA GLY A 179 -9.56 -5.21 -3.55
C GLY A 179 -8.88 -5.62 -4.85
N GLY A 180 -9.55 -5.38 -5.97
CA GLY A 180 -9.13 -5.42 -7.35
C GLY A 180 -7.77 -6.01 -7.70
N GLY A 181 -7.71 -7.31 -7.92
CA GLY A 181 -6.68 -7.94 -8.72
C GLY A 181 -7.31 -8.31 -10.06
N SER A 182 -6.51 -8.47 -11.08
CA SER A 182 -6.96 -8.88 -12.42
C SER A 182 -7.42 -10.34 -12.46
N ASN A 183 -8.42 -10.69 -11.64
CA ASN A 183 -8.94 -12.06 -11.52
C ASN A 183 -9.23 -12.66 -12.91
N GLY A 184 -8.30 -13.45 -13.45
CA GLY A 184 -8.41 -14.12 -14.75
C GLY A 184 -8.19 -13.24 -15.99
N PHE A 185 -8.18 -11.90 -15.87
CA PHE A 185 -7.99 -10.97 -17.00
C PHE A 185 -6.59 -10.33 -17.07
N GLY A 186 -5.64 -10.80 -16.27
CA GLY A 186 -4.27 -10.26 -16.24
C GLY A 186 -3.61 -10.23 -17.62
N TRP A 187 -3.83 -11.29 -18.42
CA TRP A 187 -3.33 -11.39 -19.79
C TRP A 187 -3.82 -10.23 -20.70
N PHE A 188 -5.09 -9.81 -20.53
CA PHE A 188 -5.65 -8.69 -21.30
C PHE A 188 -4.99 -7.37 -20.94
N PHE A 189 -4.81 -7.10 -19.64
CA PHE A 189 -4.13 -5.88 -19.17
C PHE A 189 -2.63 -5.87 -19.50
N ALA A 190 -2.02 -7.05 -19.72
CA ALA A 190 -0.63 -7.17 -20.18
C ALA A 190 -0.44 -6.87 -21.68
N LEU A 191 -1.54 -6.78 -22.47
CA LEU A 191 -1.44 -6.46 -23.90
C LEU A 191 -0.77 -5.09 -24.11
N PRO A 192 0.10 -4.94 -25.14
CA PRO A 192 0.77 -3.67 -25.45
C PRO A 192 -0.20 -2.49 -25.63
N GLN A 193 -1.39 -2.75 -26.18
CA GLN A 193 -2.46 -1.76 -26.33
C GLN A 193 -2.92 -1.24 -24.97
N MET A 194 -3.15 -2.14 -24.01
CA MET A 194 -3.57 -1.79 -22.65
C MET A 194 -2.46 -1.06 -21.90
N GLN A 195 -1.20 -1.43 -22.12
CA GLN A 195 -0.05 -0.71 -21.56
C GLN A 195 0.06 0.73 -22.09
N LYS A 196 -0.48 1.02 -23.27
CA LYS A 196 -0.53 2.36 -23.85
C LYS A 196 -1.69 3.21 -23.34
N ILE A 197 -2.89 2.63 -23.26
CA ILE A 197 -4.09 3.39 -22.82
C ILE A 197 -4.32 3.35 -21.30
N GLY A 198 -3.75 2.38 -20.61
CA GLY A 198 -3.91 2.21 -19.16
C GLY A 198 -3.55 3.47 -18.35
N PRO A 199 -2.39 4.10 -18.58
CA PRO A 199 -2.04 5.37 -17.92
C PRO A 199 -3.06 6.49 -18.14
N ILE A 200 -3.69 6.54 -19.33
CA ILE A 200 -4.75 7.51 -19.61
C ILE A 200 -6.00 7.22 -18.77
N LEU A 201 -6.36 5.94 -18.63
CA LEU A 201 -7.51 5.54 -17.81
C LEU A 201 -7.29 5.87 -16.33
N VAL A 202 -6.07 5.71 -15.81
CA VAL A 202 -5.77 6.02 -14.41
C VAL A 202 -5.57 7.51 -14.14
N SER A 203 -5.38 8.35 -15.15
CA SER A 203 -5.22 9.79 -14.96
C SER A 203 -6.44 10.42 -14.27
N SER A 204 -7.64 9.85 -14.46
CA SER A 204 -8.87 10.28 -13.77
C SER A 204 -8.82 10.02 -12.25
N ILE A 205 -7.93 9.16 -11.77
CA ILE A 205 -7.77 8.87 -10.34
C ILE A 205 -7.24 10.10 -9.58
N ALA A 206 -6.51 10.99 -10.23
CA ALA A 206 -6.09 12.24 -9.62
C ALA A 206 -7.28 13.05 -9.07
N THR A 207 -8.44 12.95 -9.70
CA THR A 207 -9.69 13.61 -9.25
C THR A 207 -10.57 12.72 -8.38
N SER A 208 -10.69 11.42 -8.69
CA SER A 208 -11.51 10.48 -7.91
C SER A 208 -10.83 10.05 -6.59
N GLY A 209 -9.52 10.25 -6.46
CA GLY A 209 -8.75 10.01 -5.23
C GLY A 209 -9.24 10.86 -4.06
N ASP A 210 -9.68 12.09 -4.32
CA ASP A 210 -10.23 12.98 -3.31
C ASP A 210 -11.54 12.46 -2.71
N ASP A 211 -12.37 11.81 -3.51
CA ASP A 211 -13.60 11.17 -3.02
C ASP A 211 -13.28 9.98 -2.11
N LEU A 212 -12.25 9.19 -2.45
CA LEU A 212 -11.78 8.11 -1.59
C LEU A 212 -11.20 8.66 -0.29
N LEU A 213 -10.34 9.67 -0.37
CA LEU A 213 -9.76 10.34 0.80
C LEU A 213 -10.87 10.92 1.68
N ARG A 214 -11.87 11.58 1.09
CA ARG A 214 -13.03 12.10 1.81
C ARG A 214 -13.83 10.99 2.49
N LYS A 215 -14.05 9.85 1.85
CA LYS A 215 -14.72 8.68 2.45
C LYS A 215 -13.92 8.07 3.60
N SER A 216 -12.58 8.20 3.54
CA SER A 216 -11.65 7.64 4.53
C SER A 216 -11.55 8.43 5.83
N TYR A 217 -12.20 9.59 5.96
CA TYR A 217 -12.26 10.40 7.17
C TYR A 217 -13.68 10.46 7.74
N TYR A 218 -13.84 10.28 9.05
CA TYR A 218 -15.09 10.49 9.79
C TYR A 218 -15.37 11.99 9.92
N ASP A 219 -14.42 12.73 10.49
CA ASP A 219 -14.51 14.18 10.62
C ASP A 219 -13.90 14.90 9.41
N LYS A 220 -14.79 15.36 8.51
CA LYS A 220 -14.38 16.07 7.29
C LYS A 220 -13.65 17.39 7.56
N LYS A 221 -13.74 17.96 8.77
CA LYS A 221 -12.99 19.17 9.14
C LYS A 221 -11.49 18.91 9.30
N LYS A 222 -11.10 17.66 9.51
CA LYS A 222 -9.68 17.25 9.54
C LYS A 222 -9.04 17.13 8.16
N LEU A 223 -9.85 17.11 7.08
CA LEU A 223 -9.39 17.20 5.70
C LEU A 223 -9.07 18.64 5.33
N THR A 224 -7.97 19.15 5.84
CA THR A 224 -7.46 20.48 5.49
C THR A 224 -6.79 20.48 4.11
N GLN A 225 -6.50 21.67 3.57
CA GLN A 225 -5.76 21.76 2.31
C GLN A 225 -4.39 21.07 2.41
N ASP A 226 -3.70 21.18 3.55
CA ASP A 226 -2.41 20.51 3.76
C ASP A 226 -2.51 18.97 3.63
N VAL A 227 -3.64 18.37 4.06
CA VAL A 227 -3.88 16.94 3.90
C VAL A 227 -4.03 16.60 2.42
N TYR A 228 -4.85 17.34 1.67
CA TYR A 228 -4.98 17.14 0.22
C TYR A 228 -3.64 17.32 -0.48
N ASP A 229 -2.91 18.38 -0.16
CA ASP A 229 -1.59 18.66 -0.76
C ASP A 229 -0.60 17.54 -0.49
N GLY A 230 -0.57 16.99 0.74
CA GLY A 230 0.28 15.86 1.10
C GLY A 230 -0.03 14.58 0.29
N TYR A 231 -1.30 14.30 0.03
CA TYR A 231 -1.72 13.17 -0.81
C TYR A 231 -1.50 13.42 -2.31
N HIS A 232 -1.57 14.68 -2.77
CA HIS A 232 -1.37 15.02 -4.17
C HIS A 232 0.09 15.19 -4.57
N GLN A 233 0.98 15.48 -3.61
CA GLN A 233 2.40 15.73 -3.90
C GLN A 233 3.05 14.63 -4.74
N PRO A 234 2.81 13.32 -4.50
CA PRO A 234 3.36 12.24 -5.32
C PRO A 234 2.88 12.22 -6.77
N LEU A 235 1.72 12.82 -7.08
CA LEU A 235 1.18 12.89 -8.43
C LEU A 235 1.94 13.90 -9.32
N LYS A 236 2.81 14.71 -8.73
CA LYS A 236 3.71 15.62 -9.48
C LYS A 236 4.91 14.91 -10.11
N ILE A 237 5.14 13.63 -9.74
CA ILE A 237 6.27 12.84 -10.28
C ILE A 237 5.95 12.34 -11.68
N LYS A 238 6.89 12.52 -12.60
CA LYS A 238 6.77 12.00 -13.96
C LYS A 238 6.57 10.48 -13.95
N GLY A 239 5.57 10.01 -14.70
CA GLY A 239 5.28 8.59 -14.88
C GLY A 239 4.48 7.95 -13.74
N TRP A 240 3.86 8.75 -12.85
CA TRP A 240 3.02 8.21 -11.78
C TRP A 240 1.83 7.41 -12.33
N GLU A 241 1.23 7.82 -13.44
CA GLU A 241 0.10 7.13 -14.05
C GLU A 241 0.51 5.74 -14.57
N GLN A 242 1.69 5.66 -15.19
CA GLN A 242 2.22 4.38 -15.68
C GLN A 242 2.52 3.43 -14.53
N ALA A 243 3.17 3.91 -13.47
CA ALA A 243 3.48 3.13 -12.28
C ALA A 243 2.21 2.68 -11.55
N PHE A 244 1.20 3.55 -11.48
CA PHE A 244 -0.10 3.23 -10.90
C PHE A 244 -0.85 2.18 -11.73
N TRP A 245 -0.77 2.27 -13.06
CA TRP A 245 -1.31 1.25 -13.96
C TRP A 245 -0.64 -0.10 -13.72
N PHE A 246 0.69 -0.14 -13.66
CA PHE A 246 1.44 -1.37 -13.37
C PHE A 246 1.06 -1.96 -12.01
N PHE A 247 0.96 -1.12 -10.99
CA PHE A 247 0.48 -1.55 -9.68
C PHE A 247 -0.94 -2.12 -9.75
N SER A 248 -1.87 -1.44 -10.45
CA SER A 248 -3.28 -1.84 -10.51
C SER A 248 -3.50 -3.15 -11.26
N THR A 249 -2.63 -3.46 -12.21
CA THR A 249 -2.70 -4.67 -13.06
C THR A 249 -1.74 -5.78 -12.65
N ALA A 250 -0.87 -5.54 -11.66
CA ALA A 250 0.05 -6.54 -11.14
C ALA A 250 -0.71 -7.73 -10.54
N PRO A 251 -0.21 -8.97 -10.70
CA PRO A 251 -0.75 -10.13 -10.04
C PRO A 251 -0.75 -9.95 -8.50
N ARG A 252 -1.87 -10.28 -7.87
CA ARG A 252 -2.06 -10.18 -6.41
C ARG A 252 -2.62 -11.46 -5.82
N GLU A 253 -2.34 -12.57 -6.48
CA GLU A 253 -2.74 -13.87 -5.96
C GLU A 253 -2.00 -14.12 -4.65
N ASN A 254 -2.74 -14.42 -3.63
CA ASN A 254 -2.23 -14.83 -2.33
C ASN A 254 -3.22 -15.80 -1.70
N GLN A 255 -2.74 -16.58 -0.77
CA GLN A 255 -3.55 -17.57 -0.04
C GLN A 255 -3.82 -17.11 1.41
N LEU A 256 -3.66 -15.83 1.70
CA LEU A 256 -3.73 -15.31 3.06
C LEU A 256 -5.10 -15.53 3.69
N LYS A 257 -6.17 -15.25 2.96
CA LYS A 257 -7.55 -15.35 3.46
C LYS A 257 -7.91 -16.75 3.93
N GLU A 258 -7.43 -17.76 3.24
CA GLU A 258 -7.62 -19.19 3.55
C GLU A 258 -6.69 -19.67 4.66
N ASN A 259 -5.55 -19.01 4.84
CA ASN A 259 -4.47 -19.42 5.75
C ASN A 259 -4.20 -18.44 6.91
N LEU A 260 -5.18 -17.64 7.31
CA LEU A 260 -5.04 -16.68 8.42
C LEU A 260 -4.62 -17.34 9.75
N SER A 261 -5.06 -18.59 9.99
CA SER A 261 -4.69 -19.37 11.17
C SER A 261 -3.21 -19.74 11.24
N SER A 262 -2.46 -19.62 10.13
CA SER A 262 -1.01 -19.84 10.12
C SER A 262 -0.22 -18.63 10.69
N LEU A 263 -0.86 -17.48 10.84
CA LEU A 263 -0.28 -16.32 11.53
C LEU A 263 -0.26 -16.60 13.04
N ASN A 264 0.84 -17.16 13.53
CA ASN A 264 0.96 -17.62 14.92
C ASN A 264 1.92 -16.76 15.75
N LEU A 265 1.91 -15.44 15.53
CA LEU A 265 2.72 -14.46 16.25
C LEU A 265 1.81 -13.40 16.89
N PRO A 266 2.29 -12.66 17.91
CA PRO A 266 1.52 -11.58 18.50
C PRO A 266 1.02 -10.60 17.42
N THR A 267 -0.30 -10.44 17.36
CA THR A 267 -0.93 -9.60 16.33
C THR A 267 -1.92 -8.65 16.98
N LEU A 268 -1.85 -7.36 16.66
CA LEU A 268 -2.84 -6.37 17.02
C LEU A 268 -3.65 -5.98 15.79
N VAL A 269 -4.95 -6.19 15.84
CA VAL A 269 -5.91 -5.75 14.82
C VAL A 269 -6.54 -4.45 15.29
N ILE A 270 -6.38 -3.38 14.52
CA ILE A 270 -6.99 -2.06 14.77
C ILE A 270 -7.94 -1.74 13.62
N THR A 271 -9.12 -1.21 13.93
CA THR A 271 -10.05 -0.72 12.92
C THR A 271 -10.76 0.55 13.38
N GLY A 272 -11.10 1.42 12.41
CA GLY A 272 -12.02 2.52 12.67
C GLY A 272 -13.46 2.00 12.81
N GLU A 273 -14.20 2.57 13.79
CA GLU A 273 -15.58 2.17 14.10
C GLU A 273 -16.52 2.26 12.88
N TYR A 274 -16.27 3.24 12.01
CA TYR A 274 -17.10 3.54 10.84
C TYR A 274 -16.39 3.26 9.52
N ASP A 275 -15.36 2.40 9.51
CA ASP A 275 -14.69 2.07 8.24
C ASP A 275 -15.64 1.40 7.27
N ALA A 276 -15.84 2.07 6.12
CA ALA A 276 -16.65 1.61 5.00
C ALA A 276 -15.79 1.30 3.76
N VAL A 277 -14.50 1.63 3.79
CA VAL A 277 -13.53 1.29 2.73
C VAL A 277 -13.11 -0.17 2.87
N VAL A 278 -12.65 -0.54 4.07
CA VAL A 278 -12.53 -1.94 4.52
C VAL A 278 -13.57 -2.11 5.63
N PRO A 279 -14.65 -2.85 5.40
CA PRO A 279 -15.75 -2.90 6.35
C PRO A 279 -15.29 -3.22 7.77
N ALA A 280 -15.62 -2.37 8.75
CA ALA A 280 -15.20 -2.53 10.14
C ALA A 280 -15.54 -3.92 10.72
N LYS A 281 -16.58 -4.58 10.21
CA LYS A 281 -16.97 -5.96 10.56
C LYS A 281 -15.91 -7.02 10.20
N ASP A 282 -14.95 -6.69 9.34
CA ASP A 282 -13.89 -7.61 8.93
C ASP A 282 -12.85 -7.78 10.06
N ALA A 283 -12.61 -6.75 10.88
CA ALA A 283 -11.62 -6.81 11.96
C ALA A 283 -11.94 -7.86 13.05
N PRO A 284 -13.19 -7.99 13.57
CA PRO A 284 -13.55 -9.10 14.46
C PRO A 284 -13.39 -10.48 13.82
N ILE A 285 -13.57 -10.60 12.48
CA ILE A 285 -13.37 -11.87 11.79
C ILE A 285 -11.87 -12.20 11.71
N LEU A 286 -11.02 -11.22 11.42
CA LEU A 286 -9.56 -11.37 11.44
C LEU A 286 -9.10 -11.79 12.84
N HIS A 287 -9.53 -11.07 13.88
CA HIS A 287 -9.22 -11.39 15.27
C HIS A 287 -9.62 -12.83 15.64
N LYS A 288 -10.79 -13.28 15.22
CA LYS A 288 -11.24 -14.66 15.48
C LYS A 288 -10.40 -15.71 14.75
N LYS A 289 -9.87 -15.39 13.57
CA LYS A 289 -9.09 -16.33 12.73
C LYS A 289 -7.61 -16.36 13.07
N ILE A 290 -7.05 -15.29 13.63
CA ILE A 290 -5.65 -15.18 14.03
C ILE A 290 -5.58 -15.48 15.54
N ALA A 291 -5.11 -16.66 15.89
CA ALA A 291 -5.21 -17.19 17.27
C ALA A 291 -4.54 -16.30 18.33
N ASN A 292 -3.37 -15.72 18.03
CA ASN A 292 -2.60 -14.88 18.95
C ASN A 292 -2.80 -13.39 18.64
N SER A 293 -4.06 -12.96 18.60
CA SER A 293 -4.38 -11.57 18.25
C SER A 293 -5.18 -10.87 19.35
N SER A 294 -5.13 -9.54 19.34
CA SER A 294 -5.97 -8.63 20.10
C SER A 294 -6.71 -7.70 19.12
N LEU A 295 -7.87 -7.18 19.52
CA LEU A 295 -8.69 -6.29 18.69
C LEU A 295 -8.91 -4.95 19.40
N GLU A 296 -8.69 -3.84 18.70
CA GLU A 296 -9.05 -2.48 19.10
C GLU A 296 -9.90 -1.80 18.04
N ILE A 297 -11.00 -1.21 18.47
CA ILE A 297 -11.90 -0.43 17.61
C ILE A 297 -11.77 1.04 18.02
N ILE A 298 -11.31 1.88 17.11
CA ILE A 298 -11.09 3.30 17.39
C ILE A 298 -12.39 4.08 17.10
N PRO A 299 -12.99 4.71 18.11
CA PRO A 299 -14.25 5.41 17.95
C PRO A 299 -14.10 6.68 17.09
N LYS A 300 -15.18 7.05 16.41
CA LYS A 300 -15.26 8.27 15.57
C LYS A 300 -14.12 8.36 14.52
N THR A 301 -13.79 7.22 13.92
CA THR A 301 -12.86 7.12 12.79
C THR A 301 -13.45 6.25 11.71
N THR A 302 -12.98 6.49 10.49
CA THR A 302 -13.21 5.58 9.38
C THR A 302 -11.91 4.82 9.06
N HIS A 303 -11.36 4.99 7.85
CA HIS A 303 -10.29 4.15 7.31
C HIS A 303 -8.86 4.58 7.72
N LEU A 304 -8.70 5.70 8.42
CA LEU A 304 -7.38 6.27 8.73
C LEU A 304 -7.23 6.59 10.24
N PRO A 305 -7.39 5.60 11.15
CA PRO A 305 -7.33 5.86 12.59
C PRO A 305 -6.01 6.46 13.05
N GLN A 306 -4.88 6.13 12.40
CA GLN A 306 -3.56 6.70 12.67
C GLN A 306 -3.47 8.21 12.30
N GLU A 307 -4.37 8.70 11.45
CA GLU A 307 -4.45 10.10 11.06
C GLU A 307 -5.55 10.85 11.80
N GLU A 308 -6.74 10.24 11.92
CA GLU A 308 -7.90 10.89 12.53
C GLU A 308 -7.83 10.95 14.06
N GLN A 309 -7.33 9.90 14.71
CA GLN A 309 -7.27 9.77 16.17
C GLN A 309 -5.90 9.21 16.60
N PRO A 310 -4.79 9.91 16.31
CA PRO A 310 -3.45 9.40 16.56
C PRO A 310 -3.19 9.08 18.03
N GLU A 311 -3.78 9.82 18.97
CA GLU A 311 -3.64 9.56 20.40
C GLU A 311 -4.34 8.26 20.81
N LEU A 312 -5.55 7.99 20.28
CA LEU A 312 -6.28 6.74 20.56
C LEU A 312 -5.59 5.56 19.88
N PHE A 313 -5.07 5.76 18.67
CA PHE A 313 -4.25 4.77 17.98
C PHE A 313 -3.02 4.40 18.82
N MET A 314 -2.24 5.38 19.28
CA MET A 314 -1.08 5.15 20.13
C MET A 314 -1.47 4.49 21.48
N LYS A 315 -2.60 4.88 22.07
CA LYS A 315 -3.10 4.25 23.29
C LYS A 315 -3.40 2.75 23.07
N ALA A 316 -4.00 2.40 21.93
CA ALA A 316 -4.25 1.01 21.54
C ALA A 316 -2.93 0.23 21.38
N VAL A 317 -1.95 0.79 20.67
CA VAL A 317 -0.63 0.18 20.51
C VAL A 317 0.07 -0.02 21.86
N LEU A 318 0.11 1.01 22.70
CA LEU A 318 0.77 0.95 24.02
C LEU A 318 0.13 -0.08 24.96
N LYS A 319 -1.20 -0.21 24.92
CA LYS A 319 -1.94 -1.20 25.72
C LYS A 319 -1.49 -2.63 25.45
N HIS A 320 -1.18 -2.95 24.19
CA HIS A 320 -0.79 -4.29 23.75
C HIS A 320 0.73 -4.45 23.52
N TRP A 321 1.52 -3.39 23.72
CA TRP A 321 2.94 -3.40 23.36
C TRP A 321 3.77 -4.47 24.09
N LYS A 322 3.45 -4.75 25.34
CA LYS A 322 4.15 -5.81 26.11
C LYS A 322 4.00 -7.19 25.46
N GLU A 323 2.86 -7.47 24.87
CA GLU A 323 2.58 -8.73 24.19
C GLU A 323 3.28 -8.76 22.82
N LEU A 324 3.21 -7.66 22.07
CA LEU A 324 3.88 -7.51 20.78
C LEU A 324 5.41 -7.59 20.89
N ALA A 325 5.98 -7.13 21.98
CA ALA A 325 7.43 -7.10 22.21
C ALA A 325 8.00 -8.37 22.87
N LYS A 326 7.16 -9.32 23.29
CA LYS A 326 7.59 -10.50 24.09
C LYS A 326 8.43 -11.51 23.32
N ASN A 327 8.19 -11.71 22.03
CA ASN A 327 8.83 -12.79 21.23
C ASN A 327 10.13 -12.35 20.55
#